data_76b07aaebf624ff421bfc55eb26b22ef
#
_entry.id   76b07aaebf624ff421bfc55eb26b22ef
#
_cell.length_a   1.000
_cell.length_b   1.000
_cell.length_c   1.000
_cell.angle_alpha   90.00
_cell.angle_beta   90.00
_cell.angle_gamma   90.00
#
_symmetry.space_group_name_H-M   'P 1'
#
loop_
_entity.id
_entity.type
_entity.pdbx_description
1 polymer ?
#
loop_
_entity_poly.entity_id
_entity_poly.type
_entity_poly.pdbx_seq_one_letter_code
_entity_poly.pdbx_strand_id
1 'polypeptide(L)'
;MLFNDVIGQGALKQELKKSHEQGRVAHSQLFISPEGSGGLPLSIAFARMVIENNLSSETTAYKLSELKHPDLHFLFPTAANKDIKSKASSVLFMKEWREFVSEEPYGNLFDWYLKLGVENKQGKIGTDDVEDLVKKMSLKSYEGGWKVAVIWMAEKLNQIAANKLLKLIEEPPKNTLFIFICEREGALLDTLVSRCQISKLQPISNYEIESYLIKKGVESSKAKNTAINSDGNLRRAIKNIYDNEKEKNFEEWFLKWLRTAFKVRHNKEEVLQLVNWSKTISKTGREVQKSFLMFSLAVFRNALLKNYDLSSLVTFQPKTDINFESFSQYVNGNNIEEIYNELEDAIASIQANGNPNIIFMDLSLKLTRLIQ
;
A
#
# COMPACT_ATOMS: atom_id res chain seq x y z
N MET A 1 -12.03 -6.30 -14.62
CA MET A 1 -10.60 -6.64 -14.46
C MET A 1 -10.40 -8.10 -14.80
N LEU A 2 -9.45 -8.42 -15.66
CA LEU A 2 -9.06 -9.78 -16.08
C LEU A 2 -7.62 -10.06 -15.63
N PHE A 3 -7.17 -11.32 -15.66
CA PHE A 3 -5.77 -11.64 -15.37
C PHE A 3 -4.75 -10.92 -16.26
N ASN A 4 -5.12 -10.62 -17.51
CA ASN A 4 -4.25 -9.90 -18.43
C ASN A 4 -4.11 -8.40 -18.09
N ASP A 5 -5.06 -7.85 -17.33
CA ASP A 5 -5.02 -6.45 -16.86
C ASP A 5 -4.10 -6.29 -15.64
N VAL A 6 -3.82 -7.38 -14.94
CA VAL A 6 -2.96 -7.38 -13.74
C VAL A 6 -1.50 -7.37 -14.18
N ILE A 7 -0.75 -6.40 -13.73
CA ILE A 7 0.69 -6.29 -14.01
C ILE A 7 1.48 -7.18 -13.04
N GLY A 8 2.46 -7.89 -13.54
CA GLY A 8 3.26 -8.81 -12.74
C GLY A 8 2.56 -10.12 -12.38
N GLN A 9 3.11 -10.80 -11.40
CA GLN A 9 2.59 -12.03 -10.77
C GLN A 9 2.36 -13.21 -11.75
N GLY A 10 3.20 -13.34 -12.78
CA GLY A 10 3.01 -14.34 -13.85
C GLY A 10 2.90 -15.77 -13.34
N ALA A 11 3.78 -16.19 -12.44
CA ALA A 11 3.78 -17.54 -11.86
C ALA A 11 2.50 -17.81 -11.05
N LEU A 12 2.13 -16.88 -10.16
CA LEU A 12 0.93 -17.01 -9.32
C LEU A 12 -0.35 -17.03 -10.17
N LYS A 13 -0.44 -16.22 -11.22
CA LYS A 13 -1.57 -16.25 -12.17
C LYS A 13 -1.72 -17.62 -12.82
N GLN A 14 -0.61 -18.24 -13.23
CA GLN A 14 -0.64 -19.59 -13.82
C GLN A 14 -1.08 -20.64 -12.82
N GLU A 15 -0.58 -20.56 -11.57
CA GLU A 15 -0.99 -21.46 -10.48
C GLU A 15 -2.49 -21.34 -10.20
N LEU A 16 -3.02 -20.13 -10.06
CA LEU A 16 -4.45 -19.88 -9.83
C LEU A 16 -5.32 -20.38 -10.97
N LYS A 17 -4.92 -20.18 -12.23
CA LYS A 17 -5.60 -20.71 -13.41
C LYS A 17 -5.63 -22.24 -13.39
N LYS A 18 -4.48 -22.87 -13.15
CA LYS A 18 -4.35 -24.32 -13.09
C LYS A 18 -5.19 -24.93 -11.97
N SER A 19 -5.20 -24.31 -10.77
CA SER A 19 -6.02 -24.78 -9.64
C SER A 19 -7.51 -24.72 -9.98
N HIS A 20 -7.93 -23.67 -10.68
CA HIS A 20 -9.31 -23.52 -11.14
C HIS A 20 -9.69 -24.55 -12.20
N GLU A 21 -8.88 -24.72 -13.24
CA GLU A 21 -9.08 -25.70 -14.31
C GLU A 21 -9.16 -27.14 -13.79
N GLN A 22 -8.41 -27.45 -12.72
CA GLN A 22 -8.41 -28.75 -12.05
C GLN A 22 -9.56 -28.93 -11.03
N GLY A 23 -10.40 -27.91 -10.83
CA GLY A 23 -11.44 -27.93 -9.81
C GLY A 23 -10.90 -28.00 -8.36
N ARG A 24 -9.66 -27.56 -8.14
CA ARG A 24 -8.95 -27.62 -6.84
C ARG A 24 -8.74 -26.24 -6.24
N VAL A 25 -9.74 -25.38 -6.34
CA VAL A 25 -9.68 -24.05 -5.72
C VAL A 25 -9.84 -24.18 -4.22
N ALA A 26 -8.82 -23.80 -3.46
CA ALA A 26 -8.92 -23.75 -2.01
C ALA A 26 -9.98 -22.71 -1.59
N HIS A 27 -10.87 -23.10 -0.69
CA HIS A 27 -11.98 -22.25 -0.23
C HIS A 27 -11.54 -21.01 0.55
N SER A 28 -10.31 -20.98 1.06
CA SER A 28 -9.72 -19.86 1.78
C SER A 28 -8.30 -19.64 1.31
N GLN A 29 -8.03 -18.45 0.78
CA GLN A 29 -6.72 -18.04 0.28
C GLN A 29 -6.26 -16.77 0.96
N LEU A 30 -4.97 -16.69 1.28
CA LEU A 30 -4.33 -15.52 1.86
C LEU A 30 -3.24 -15.02 0.90
N PHE A 31 -3.45 -13.84 0.35
CA PHE A 31 -2.46 -13.16 -0.48
C PHE A 31 -1.68 -12.18 0.39
N ILE A 32 -0.42 -12.50 0.65
CA ILE A 32 0.53 -11.58 1.28
C ILE A 32 1.08 -10.71 0.17
N SER A 33 0.60 -9.47 0.14
CA SER A 33 0.79 -8.54 -0.97
C SER A 33 1.43 -7.25 -0.45
N PRO A 34 2.76 -7.11 -0.57
CA PRO A 34 3.42 -5.84 -0.34
C PRO A 34 2.77 -4.72 -1.15
N GLU A 35 2.84 -3.48 -0.64
CA GLU A 35 2.26 -2.32 -1.31
C GLU A 35 2.64 -2.24 -2.79
N GLY A 36 1.66 -2.01 -3.65
CA GLY A 36 1.85 -1.85 -5.10
C GLY A 36 2.20 -3.14 -5.86
N SER A 37 2.23 -4.31 -5.21
CA SER A 37 2.49 -5.61 -5.86
C SER A 37 1.28 -6.21 -6.57
N GLY A 38 0.08 -5.66 -6.39
CA GLY A 38 -1.11 -6.03 -7.16
C GLY A 38 -2.02 -7.10 -6.54
N GLY A 39 -2.03 -7.23 -5.21
CA GLY A 39 -2.92 -8.20 -4.53
C GLY A 39 -4.40 -7.95 -4.77
N LEU A 40 -4.84 -6.70 -4.70
CA LEU A 40 -6.24 -6.35 -4.94
C LEU A 40 -6.68 -6.63 -6.37
N PRO A 41 -5.99 -6.13 -7.43
CA PRO A 41 -6.36 -6.45 -8.81
C PRO A 41 -6.29 -7.94 -9.14
N LEU A 42 -5.31 -8.66 -8.59
CA LEU A 42 -5.20 -10.12 -8.78
C LEU A 42 -6.37 -10.86 -8.15
N SER A 43 -6.76 -10.49 -6.92
CA SER A 43 -7.90 -11.09 -6.21
C SER A 43 -9.21 -10.89 -6.96
N ILE A 44 -9.42 -9.69 -7.50
CA ILE A 44 -10.62 -9.37 -8.29
C ILE A 44 -10.64 -10.16 -9.61
N ALA A 45 -9.50 -10.27 -10.29
CA ALA A 45 -9.38 -11.04 -11.51
C ALA A 45 -9.62 -12.55 -11.26
N PHE A 46 -9.10 -13.07 -10.15
CA PHE A 46 -9.33 -14.45 -9.73
C PHE A 46 -10.80 -14.71 -9.34
N ALA A 47 -11.37 -13.83 -8.52
CA ALA A 47 -12.79 -13.89 -8.15
C ALA A 47 -13.70 -13.91 -9.39
N ARG A 48 -13.40 -13.04 -10.37
CA ARG A 48 -14.11 -12.99 -11.63
C ARG A 48 -14.02 -14.33 -12.37
N MET A 49 -12.82 -14.88 -12.55
CA MET A 49 -12.62 -16.16 -13.23
C MET A 49 -13.40 -17.29 -12.57
N VAL A 50 -13.39 -17.35 -11.22
CA VAL A 50 -14.09 -18.40 -10.45
C VAL A 50 -15.61 -18.28 -10.59
N ILE A 51 -16.17 -17.06 -10.59
CA ILE A 51 -17.62 -16.85 -10.75
C ILE A 51 -18.05 -17.10 -12.20
N GLU A 52 -17.28 -16.66 -13.20
CA GLU A 52 -17.59 -16.86 -14.63
C GLU A 52 -17.53 -18.32 -15.09
N ASN A 53 -16.99 -19.22 -14.28
CA ASN A 53 -16.59 -20.61 -14.61
C ASN A 53 -17.54 -21.44 -15.50
N ASN A 54 -18.78 -21.12 -15.63
CA ASN A 54 -19.73 -21.80 -16.54
C ASN A 54 -20.91 -20.88 -16.93
N LEU A 55 -20.82 -19.61 -16.60
CA LEU A 55 -21.90 -18.64 -16.76
C LEU A 55 -21.52 -17.66 -17.87
N SER A 56 -21.60 -18.12 -19.13
CA SER A 56 -21.26 -17.32 -20.33
C SER A 56 -22.34 -16.27 -20.66
N SER A 57 -22.86 -15.55 -19.66
CA SER A 57 -23.81 -14.48 -19.90
C SER A 57 -23.08 -13.12 -19.99
N GLU A 58 -23.33 -12.36 -21.06
CA GLU A 58 -22.83 -10.97 -21.18
C GLU A 58 -23.22 -10.12 -19.97
N THR A 59 -24.43 -10.36 -19.43
CA THR A 59 -24.93 -9.69 -18.23
C THR A 59 -24.08 -9.99 -17.00
N THR A 60 -23.65 -11.25 -16.80
CA THR A 60 -22.75 -11.66 -15.71
C THR A 60 -21.39 -11.00 -15.86
N ALA A 61 -20.81 -11.05 -17.06
CA ALA A 61 -19.54 -10.42 -17.37
C ALA A 61 -19.59 -8.88 -17.12
N TYR A 62 -20.67 -8.21 -17.50
CA TYR A 62 -20.88 -6.80 -17.22
C TYR A 62 -20.98 -6.52 -15.72
N LYS A 63 -21.81 -7.26 -14.96
CA LYS A 63 -21.94 -7.09 -13.51
C LYS A 63 -20.60 -7.27 -12.78
N LEU A 64 -19.79 -8.25 -13.22
CA LEU A 64 -18.46 -8.51 -12.66
C LEU A 64 -17.46 -7.39 -13.01
N SER A 65 -17.53 -6.82 -14.22
CA SER A 65 -16.68 -5.68 -14.59
C SER A 65 -16.95 -4.44 -13.76
N GLU A 66 -18.20 -4.23 -13.38
CA GLU A 66 -18.68 -3.13 -12.55
C GLU A 66 -18.61 -3.43 -11.04
N LEU A 67 -18.10 -4.60 -10.63
CA LEU A 67 -18.10 -5.08 -9.24
C LEU A 67 -19.49 -5.05 -8.60
N LYS A 68 -20.53 -5.39 -9.38
CA LYS A 68 -21.95 -5.37 -8.98
C LYS A 68 -22.58 -6.76 -8.98
N HIS A 69 -21.78 -7.82 -9.18
CA HIS A 69 -22.31 -9.18 -9.18
C HIS A 69 -22.80 -9.56 -7.77
N PRO A 70 -24.02 -10.15 -7.63
CA PRO A 70 -24.60 -10.45 -6.32
C PRO A 70 -23.84 -11.51 -5.53
N ASP A 71 -23.04 -12.38 -6.18
CA ASP A 71 -22.19 -13.39 -5.56
C ASP A 71 -20.75 -12.94 -5.35
N LEU A 72 -20.42 -11.66 -5.62
CA LEU A 72 -19.12 -11.04 -5.34
C LEU A 72 -19.25 -10.03 -4.20
N HIS A 73 -18.60 -10.32 -3.09
CA HIS A 73 -18.66 -9.51 -1.89
C HIS A 73 -17.29 -8.91 -1.54
N PHE A 74 -17.31 -7.74 -0.94
CA PHE A 74 -16.09 -7.04 -0.51
C PHE A 74 -16.20 -6.63 0.96
N LEU A 75 -15.11 -6.83 1.69
CA LEU A 75 -14.85 -6.19 2.96
C LEU A 75 -13.56 -5.37 2.86
N PHE A 76 -13.61 -4.15 3.37
CA PHE A 76 -12.48 -3.23 3.38
C PHE A 76 -12.59 -2.27 4.58
N PRO A 77 -11.46 -1.69 5.04
CA PRO A 77 -11.48 -0.82 6.21
C PRO A 77 -12.32 0.44 5.96
N THR A 78 -13.18 0.76 6.93
CA THR A 78 -14.04 1.95 6.88
C THR A 78 -13.91 2.78 8.15
N ALA A 79 -14.16 4.07 8.06
CA ALA A 79 -14.25 4.99 9.18
C ALA A 79 -15.38 6.00 8.95
N ALA A 80 -15.95 6.51 10.02
CA ALA A 80 -16.96 7.57 9.94
C ALA A 80 -16.38 8.82 9.25
N ASN A 81 -17.08 9.37 8.27
CA ASN A 81 -16.73 10.59 7.55
C ASN A 81 -17.76 11.70 7.80
N LYS A 82 -17.78 12.71 6.94
CA LYS A 82 -18.73 13.84 7.05
C LYS A 82 -20.18 13.40 6.81
N ASP A 83 -20.37 12.43 5.92
CA ASP A 83 -21.69 11.96 5.48
C ASP A 83 -22.20 10.81 6.38
N ILE A 84 -21.30 9.90 6.76
CA ILE A 84 -21.60 8.75 7.61
C ILE A 84 -20.93 8.94 8.98
N LYS A 85 -21.69 9.49 9.94
CA LYS A 85 -21.18 9.90 11.26
C LYS A 85 -20.96 8.74 12.24
N SER A 86 -21.65 7.61 12.05
CA SER A 86 -21.57 6.44 12.93
C SER A 86 -21.83 5.16 12.16
N LYS A 87 -21.40 4.01 12.71
CA LYS A 87 -21.59 2.66 12.13
C LYS A 87 -21.13 2.57 10.66
N ALA A 88 -19.96 3.15 10.38
CA ALA A 88 -19.33 3.01 9.06
C ALA A 88 -19.15 1.52 8.74
N SER A 89 -19.60 1.11 7.56
CA SER A 89 -19.51 -0.27 7.08
C SER A 89 -19.17 -0.33 5.59
N SER A 90 -18.58 -1.42 5.15
CA SER A 90 -18.20 -1.62 3.74
C SER A 90 -19.39 -1.48 2.78
N VAL A 91 -20.59 -1.87 3.22
CA VAL A 91 -21.82 -1.75 2.39
C VAL A 91 -22.16 -0.30 2.07
N LEU A 92 -21.97 0.60 3.04
CA LEU A 92 -22.29 2.02 2.87
C LEU A 92 -21.34 2.75 1.93
N PHE A 93 -20.13 2.23 1.75
CA PHE A 93 -19.09 2.82 0.90
C PHE A 93 -18.82 2.06 -0.39
N MET A 94 -19.77 1.19 -0.81
CA MET A 94 -19.58 0.38 -2.03
C MET A 94 -19.48 1.19 -3.32
N LYS A 95 -20.04 2.41 -3.36
CA LYS A 95 -19.91 3.31 -4.51
C LYS A 95 -18.47 3.80 -4.63
N GLU A 96 -17.96 4.38 -3.57
CA GLU A 96 -16.59 4.90 -3.46
C GLU A 96 -15.56 3.78 -3.66
N TRP A 97 -15.87 2.57 -3.18
CA TRP A 97 -15.03 1.39 -3.38
C TRP A 97 -14.89 1.01 -4.85
N ARG A 98 -15.99 0.97 -5.59
CA ARG A 98 -15.96 0.66 -7.04
C ARG A 98 -15.18 1.70 -7.81
N GLU A 99 -15.36 2.97 -7.49
CA GLU A 99 -14.59 4.07 -8.08
C GLU A 99 -13.11 3.93 -7.75
N PHE A 100 -12.76 3.67 -6.48
CA PHE A 100 -11.38 3.46 -6.05
C PHE A 100 -10.71 2.31 -6.79
N VAL A 101 -11.34 1.15 -6.87
CA VAL A 101 -10.80 -0.02 -7.57
C VAL A 101 -10.62 0.25 -9.08
N SER A 102 -11.50 1.05 -9.68
CA SER A 102 -11.42 1.42 -11.10
C SER A 102 -10.29 2.41 -11.39
N GLU A 103 -10.13 3.41 -10.52
CA GLU A 103 -9.18 4.51 -10.70
C GLU A 103 -7.78 4.12 -10.22
N GLU A 104 -7.68 3.49 -9.07
CA GLU A 104 -6.42 3.16 -8.39
C GLU A 104 -6.35 1.68 -7.95
N PRO A 105 -6.37 0.71 -8.87
CA PRO A 105 -6.39 -0.73 -8.52
C PRO A 105 -5.15 -1.19 -7.73
N TYR A 106 -4.04 -0.46 -7.83
CA TYR A 106 -2.79 -0.68 -7.07
C TYR A 106 -2.67 0.25 -5.87
N GLY A 107 -3.73 1.05 -5.59
CA GLY A 107 -3.77 1.97 -4.46
C GLY A 107 -3.60 1.27 -3.11
N ASN A 108 -3.06 2.00 -2.14
CA ASN A 108 -2.90 1.53 -0.78
C ASN A 108 -4.04 2.03 0.13
N LEU A 109 -3.94 1.71 1.43
CA LEU A 109 -4.92 2.10 2.43
C LEU A 109 -5.08 3.62 2.55
N PHE A 110 -4.02 4.38 2.31
CA PHE A 110 -4.08 5.84 2.36
C PHE A 110 -4.84 6.43 1.18
N ASP A 111 -4.62 5.94 -0.04
CA ASP A 111 -5.37 6.38 -1.23
C ASP A 111 -6.88 6.11 -1.02
N TRP A 112 -7.21 4.99 -0.39
CA TRP A 112 -8.57 4.67 0.01
C TRP A 112 -9.12 5.67 1.04
N TYR A 113 -8.35 6.01 2.06
CA TYR A 113 -8.78 6.99 3.07
C TYR A 113 -8.90 8.40 2.52
N LEU A 114 -8.07 8.79 1.56
CA LEU A 114 -8.22 10.01 0.78
C LEU A 114 -9.56 10.04 0.05
N LYS A 115 -9.92 8.95 -0.64
CA LYS A 115 -11.20 8.81 -1.34
C LYS A 115 -12.38 8.94 -0.39
N LEU A 116 -12.27 8.46 0.85
CA LEU A 116 -13.29 8.57 1.89
C LEU A 116 -13.32 9.92 2.62
N GLY A 117 -12.32 10.79 2.46
CA GLY A 117 -12.14 12.01 3.23
C GLY A 117 -11.86 11.78 4.73
N VAL A 118 -11.11 10.71 5.07
CA VAL A 118 -10.84 10.28 6.46
C VAL A 118 -9.34 10.08 6.74
N GLU A 119 -8.49 10.84 6.11
CA GLU A 119 -7.02 10.67 6.08
C GLU A 119 -6.36 10.55 7.47
N ASN A 120 -6.97 11.19 8.49
CA ASN A 120 -6.46 11.20 9.86
C ASN A 120 -7.14 10.19 10.78
N LYS A 121 -7.98 9.30 10.24
CA LYS A 121 -8.68 8.28 11.03
C LYS A 121 -8.14 6.89 10.71
N GLN A 122 -8.21 6.01 11.71
CA GLN A 122 -7.94 4.59 11.49
C GLN A 122 -9.25 3.87 11.16
N GLY A 123 -9.38 3.47 9.91
CA GLY A 123 -10.46 2.58 9.50
C GLY A 123 -10.22 1.15 9.98
N LYS A 124 -11.30 0.44 10.19
CA LYS A 124 -11.31 -0.99 10.56
C LYS A 124 -12.40 -1.73 9.81
N ILE A 125 -12.26 -3.03 9.72
CA ILE A 125 -13.34 -3.94 9.29
C ILE A 125 -14.03 -4.38 10.57
N GLY A 126 -15.29 -3.95 10.74
CA GLY A 126 -16.06 -4.12 11.97
C GLY A 126 -16.78 -5.46 12.06
N THR A 127 -17.34 -5.71 13.22
CA THR A 127 -18.13 -6.92 13.48
C THR A 127 -19.40 -6.96 12.65
N ASP A 128 -20.05 -5.80 12.47
CA ASP A 128 -21.29 -5.67 11.69
C ASP A 128 -21.04 -6.01 10.20
N ASP A 129 -19.87 -5.61 9.65
CA ASP A 129 -19.45 -5.96 8.29
C ASP A 129 -19.35 -7.47 8.09
N VAL A 130 -18.73 -8.14 9.07
CA VAL A 130 -18.53 -9.59 9.03
C VAL A 130 -19.85 -10.33 9.24
N GLU A 131 -20.74 -9.85 10.12
CA GLU A 131 -22.07 -10.46 10.30
C GLU A 131 -22.90 -10.39 9.02
N ASP A 132 -22.86 -9.26 8.32
CA ASP A 132 -23.54 -9.11 7.03
C ASP A 132 -22.95 -10.06 5.98
N LEU A 133 -21.61 -10.14 5.90
CA LEU A 133 -20.94 -11.10 5.02
C LEU A 133 -21.31 -12.56 5.33
N VAL A 134 -21.29 -12.96 6.60
CA VAL A 134 -21.66 -14.33 7.02
C VAL A 134 -23.08 -14.67 6.59
N LYS A 135 -24.03 -13.76 6.77
CA LYS A 135 -25.42 -13.93 6.30
C LYS A 135 -25.44 -14.14 4.78
N LYS A 136 -24.79 -13.29 4.01
CA LYS A 136 -24.75 -13.38 2.53
C LYS A 136 -24.08 -14.67 2.05
N MET A 137 -22.97 -15.07 2.67
CA MET A 137 -22.26 -16.30 2.31
C MET A 137 -23.03 -17.57 2.68
N SER A 138 -23.92 -17.52 3.67
CA SER A 138 -24.77 -18.65 4.06
C SER A 138 -25.96 -18.87 3.12
N LEU A 139 -26.35 -17.87 2.33
CA LEU A 139 -27.41 -18.02 1.33
C LEU A 139 -26.94 -18.84 0.13
N LYS A 140 -27.86 -19.35 -0.68
CA LYS A 140 -27.54 -19.97 -1.97
C LYS A 140 -26.96 -18.90 -2.92
N SER A 141 -26.08 -19.31 -3.85
CA SER A 141 -25.61 -18.41 -4.88
C SER A 141 -26.76 -17.95 -5.78
N TYR A 142 -26.72 -16.72 -6.25
CA TYR A 142 -27.76 -16.12 -7.08
C TYR A 142 -27.86 -16.79 -8.46
N GLU A 143 -26.70 -17.07 -9.06
CA GLU A 143 -26.64 -17.70 -10.40
C GLU A 143 -26.30 -19.19 -10.34
N GLY A 144 -26.31 -19.83 -9.15
CA GLY A 144 -26.03 -21.26 -8.97
C GLY A 144 -24.57 -21.68 -9.04
N GLY A 145 -23.65 -20.69 -9.16
CA GLY A 145 -22.21 -20.89 -9.24
C GLY A 145 -21.47 -20.67 -7.91
N TRP A 146 -20.30 -20.11 -8.01
CA TRP A 146 -19.44 -19.75 -6.88
C TRP A 146 -19.87 -18.44 -6.24
N LYS A 147 -19.69 -18.34 -4.91
CA LYS A 147 -19.70 -17.08 -4.16
C LYS A 147 -18.29 -16.74 -3.73
N VAL A 148 -17.89 -15.50 -3.91
CA VAL A 148 -16.56 -15.04 -3.57
C VAL A 148 -16.63 -13.83 -2.65
N ALA A 149 -15.85 -13.87 -1.57
CA ALA A 149 -15.63 -12.74 -0.68
C ALA A 149 -14.15 -12.32 -0.75
N VAL A 150 -13.92 -11.07 -1.09
CA VAL A 150 -12.59 -10.44 -1.10
C VAL A 150 -12.47 -9.53 0.13
N ILE A 151 -11.54 -9.84 1.00
CA ILE A 151 -11.28 -9.10 2.24
C ILE A 151 -9.97 -8.36 2.08
N TRP A 152 -10.05 -7.07 1.74
CA TRP A 152 -8.88 -6.23 1.53
C TRP A 152 -8.39 -5.60 2.83
N MET A 153 -7.08 -5.57 3.03
CA MET A 153 -6.42 -5.16 4.28
C MET A 153 -6.96 -5.97 5.48
N ALA A 154 -6.86 -7.30 5.37
CA ALA A 154 -7.41 -8.23 6.35
C ALA A 154 -6.83 -8.02 7.77
N GLU A 155 -5.63 -7.45 7.88
CA GLU A 155 -5.02 -7.01 9.15
C GLU A 155 -5.78 -5.87 9.85
N LYS A 156 -6.78 -5.28 9.21
CA LYS A 156 -7.70 -4.29 9.80
C LYS A 156 -8.99 -4.90 10.34
N LEU A 157 -9.13 -6.23 10.25
CA LEU A 157 -10.18 -6.94 10.96
C LEU A 157 -9.99 -6.76 12.47
N ASN A 158 -11.05 -6.36 13.18
CA ASN A 158 -10.97 -6.42 14.62
C ASN A 158 -11.02 -7.89 15.11
N GLN A 159 -10.49 -8.19 16.26
CA GLN A 159 -10.35 -9.55 16.79
C GLN A 159 -11.69 -10.30 16.86
N ILE A 160 -12.78 -9.63 17.23
CA ILE A 160 -14.12 -10.22 17.31
C ILE A 160 -14.63 -10.58 15.90
N ALA A 161 -14.44 -9.69 14.94
CA ALA A 161 -14.81 -9.92 13.52
C ALA A 161 -14.02 -11.09 12.93
N ALA A 162 -12.70 -11.12 13.13
CA ALA A 162 -11.85 -12.21 12.67
C ALA A 162 -12.31 -13.56 13.24
N ASN A 163 -12.58 -13.65 14.55
CA ASN A 163 -13.05 -14.88 15.17
C ASN A 163 -14.42 -15.35 14.63
N LYS A 164 -15.31 -14.43 14.25
CA LYS A 164 -16.59 -14.80 13.60
C LYS A 164 -16.39 -15.42 12.22
N LEU A 165 -15.40 -14.95 11.46
CA LEU A 165 -15.06 -15.53 10.15
C LEU A 165 -14.49 -16.94 10.26
N LEU A 166 -13.76 -17.26 11.35
CA LEU A 166 -13.13 -18.59 11.50
C LEU A 166 -14.12 -19.73 11.35
N LYS A 167 -15.34 -19.63 11.94
CA LYS A 167 -16.37 -20.66 11.81
C LYS A 167 -16.79 -20.90 10.37
N LEU A 168 -16.91 -19.82 9.61
CA LEU A 168 -17.32 -19.90 8.20
C LEU A 168 -16.20 -20.43 7.30
N ILE A 169 -14.95 -20.20 7.68
CA ILE A 169 -13.76 -20.71 6.97
C ILE A 169 -13.52 -22.19 7.29
N GLU A 170 -13.81 -22.62 8.53
CA GLU A 170 -13.68 -24.04 8.93
C GLU A 170 -14.72 -24.93 8.25
N GLU A 171 -15.96 -24.45 8.15
CA GLU A 171 -17.08 -25.18 7.55
C GLU A 171 -17.71 -24.34 6.43
N PRO A 172 -17.00 -24.12 5.31
CA PRO A 172 -17.50 -23.27 4.25
C PRO A 172 -18.68 -23.91 3.51
N PRO A 173 -19.69 -23.12 3.15
CA PRO A 173 -20.73 -23.61 2.22
C PRO A 173 -20.09 -24.03 0.89
N LYS A 174 -20.75 -24.96 0.18
CA LYS A 174 -20.27 -25.42 -1.14
C LYS A 174 -20.07 -24.24 -2.09
N ASN A 175 -19.04 -24.31 -2.93
CA ASN A 175 -18.72 -23.31 -3.95
C ASN A 175 -18.54 -21.90 -3.34
N THR A 176 -17.82 -21.81 -2.23
CA THR A 176 -17.45 -20.52 -1.64
C THR A 176 -15.93 -20.33 -1.63
N LEU A 177 -15.50 -19.12 -1.89
CA LEU A 177 -14.10 -18.72 -1.88
C LEU A 177 -13.93 -17.45 -1.06
N PHE A 178 -13.02 -17.49 -0.10
CA PHE A 178 -12.57 -16.33 0.67
C PHE A 178 -11.16 -15.97 0.22
N ILE A 179 -10.93 -14.72 -0.17
CA ILE A 179 -9.62 -14.20 -0.54
C ILE A 179 -9.26 -13.08 0.44
N PHE A 180 -8.34 -13.36 1.33
CA PHE A 180 -7.77 -12.38 2.25
C PHE A 180 -6.55 -11.74 1.61
N ILE A 181 -6.44 -10.42 1.71
CA ILE A 181 -5.30 -9.65 1.22
C ILE A 181 -4.73 -8.88 2.40
N CYS A 182 -3.45 -9.07 2.70
CA CYS A 182 -2.73 -8.31 3.72
C CYS A 182 -1.35 -7.89 3.20
N GLU A 183 -0.80 -6.83 3.78
CA GLU A 183 0.56 -6.39 3.43
C GLU A 183 1.62 -7.21 4.15
N ARG A 184 1.35 -7.71 5.36
CA ARG A 184 2.29 -8.46 6.20
C ARG A 184 1.59 -9.60 6.92
N GLU A 185 2.17 -10.79 6.84
CA GLU A 185 1.66 -12.02 7.47
C GLU A 185 1.50 -11.87 8.99
N GLY A 186 2.54 -11.37 9.66
CA GLY A 186 2.57 -11.19 11.12
C GLY A 186 1.57 -10.16 11.69
N ALA A 187 0.77 -9.50 10.82
CA ALA A 187 -0.27 -8.59 11.27
C ALA A 187 -1.65 -9.26 11.38
N LEU A 188 -1.75 -10.56 11.02
CA LEU A 188 -2.98 -11.36 11.08
C LEU A 188 -2.96 -12.29 12.29
N LEU A 189 -4.15 -12.74 12.70
CA LEU A 189 -4.27 -13.79 13.70
C LEU A 189 -3.75 -15.13 13.16
N ASP A 190 -2.89 -15.81 13.89
CA ASP A 190 -2.35 -17.13 13.52
C ASP A 190 -3.46 -18.15 13.23
N THR A 191 -4.57 -18.06 13.93
CA THR A 191 -5.76 -18.90 13.72
C THR A 191 -6.39 -18.72 12.35
N LEU A 192 -6.31 -17.54 11.74
CA LEU A 192 -6.77 -17.27 10.39
C LEU A 192 -5.73 -17.74 9.36
N VAL A 193 -4.48 -17.44 9.61
CA VAL A 193 -3.34 -17.81 8.74
C VAL A 193 -3.28 -19.32 8.55
N SER A 194 -3.41 -20.10 9.64
CA SER A 194 -3.35 -21.58 9.63
C SER A 194 -4.46 -22.26 8.82
N ARG A 195 -5.53 -21.53 8.47
CA ARG A 195 -6.69 -22.04 7.71
C ARG A 195 -6.72 -21.57 6.25
N CYS A 196 -5.72 -20.82 5.84
CA CYS A 196 -5.65 -20.29 4.48
C CYS A 196 -4.52 -20.93 3.67
N GLN A 197 -4.75 -21.14 2.38
CA GLN A 197 -3.65 -21.35 1.45
C GLN A 197 -2.93 -20.02 1.24
N ILE A 198 -1.65 -19.97 1.59
CA ILE A 198 -0.85 -18.75 1.54
C ILE A 198 -0.17 -18.62 0.19
N SER A 199 -0.30 -17.45 -0.43
CA SER A 199 0.43 -17.06 -1.64
C SER A 199 1.12 -15.72 -1.38
N LYS A 200 2.45 -15.68 -1.55
CA LYS A 200 3.27 -14.47 -1.37
C LYS A 200 3.51 -13.81 -2.72
N LEU A 201 2.98 -12.61 -2.89
CA LEU A 201 3.22 -11.82 -4.09
C LEU A 201 4.64 -11.27 -4.10
N GLN A 202 5.25 -11.30 -5.28
CA GLN A 202 6.58 -10.75 -5.48
C GLN A 202 6.51 -9.28 -5.89
N PRO A 203 7.53 -8.47 -5.61
CA PRO A 203 7.67 -7.16 -6.23
C PRO A 203 7.56 -7.28 -7.75
N ILE A 204 6.92 -6.31 -8.40
CA ILE A 204 6.78 -6.31 -9.86
C ILE A 204 8.14 -6.00 -10.48
N SER A 205 8.52 -6.72 -11.54
CA SER A 205 9.80 -6.49 -12.19
C SER A 205 9.89 -5.11 -12.82
N ASN A 206 11.10 -4.52 -12.84
CA ASN A 206 11.33 -3.23 -13.47
C ASN A 206 10.87 -3.22 -14.93
N TYR A 207 11.06 -4.32 -15.66
CA TYR A 207 10.61 -4.46 -17.04
C TYR A 207 9.08 -4.37 -17.19
N GLU A 208 8.33 -5.00 -16.29
CA GLU A 208 6.86 -4.95 -16.33
C GLU A 208 6.33 -3.56 -15.97
N ILE A 209 6.95 -2.89 -14.98
CA ILE A 209 6.62 -1.50 -14.61
C ILE A 209 6.94 -0.56 -15.77
N GLU A 210 8.14 -0.64 -16.35
CA GLU A 210 8.55 0.16 -17.51
C GLU A 210 7.57 -0.03 -18.66
N SER A 211 7.27 -1.28 -19.02
CA SER A 211 6.33 -1.61 -20.10
C SER A 211 4.93 -1.04 -19.85
N TYR A 212 4.46 -1.08 -18.61
CA TYR A 212 3.18 -0.47 -18.22
C TYR A 212 3.19 1.06 -18.39
N LEU A 213 4.25 1.72 -17.92
CA LEU A 213 4.38 3.18 -18.02
C LEU A 213 4.47 3.64 -19.48
N ILE A 214 5.22 2.92 -20.32
CA ILE A 214 5.30 3.22 -21.77
C ILE A 214 3.92 3.08 -22.44
N LYS A 215 3.17 2.02 -22.11
CA LYS A 215 1.78 1.86 -22.59
C LYS A 215 0.85 2.99 -22.15
N LYS A 216 1.14 3.65 -21.02
CA LYS A 216 0.43 4.83 -20.52
C LYS A 216 0.94 6.15 -21.12
N GLY A 217 1.86 6.10 -22.10
CA GLY A 217 2.37 7.28 -22.81
C GLY A 217 3.56 7.97 -22.13
N VAL A 218 4.19 7.33 -21.15
CA VAL A 218 5.41 7.86 -20.52
C VAL A 218 6.59 7.62 -21.43
N GLU A 219 7.46 8.62 -21.59
CA GLU A 219 8.69 8.52 -22.39
C GLU A 219 9.61 7.41 -21.83
N SER A 220 10.24 6.64 -22.72
CA SER A 220 10.98 5.41 -22.36
C SER A 220 12.09 5.64 -21.34
N SER A 221 12.88 6.71 -21.45
CA SER A 221 13.95 7.03 -20.51
C SER A 221 13.40 7.31 -19.12
N LYS A 222 12.32 8.09 -19.04
CA LYS A 222 11.61 8.41 -17.79
C LYS A 222 10.94 7.18 -17.19
N ALA A 223 10.31 6.34 -18.02
CA ALA A 223 9.67 5.10 -17.60
C ALA A 223 10.68 4.13 -16.96
N LYS A 224 11.85 3.94 -17.60
CA LYS A 224 12.92 3.09 -17.10
C LYS A 224 13.45 3.57 -15.74
N ASN A 225 13.77 4.87 -15.61
CA ASN A 225 14.25 5.45 -14.35
C ASN A 225 13.20 5.33 -13.23
N THR A 226 11.94 5.59 -13.55
CA THR A 226 10.84 5.46 -12.59
C THR A 226 10.64 4.02 -12.15
N ALA A 227 10.74 3.05 -13.06
CA ALA A 227 10.64 1.63 -12.74
C ALA A 227 11.72 1.19 -11.75
N ILE A 228 12.98 1.57 -11.99
CA ILE A 228 14.11 1.28 -11.09
C ILE A 228 13.88 1.89 -9.69
N ASN A 229 13.41 3.14 -9.62
CA ASN A 229 13.20 3.86 -8.36
C ASN A 229 11.96 3.41 -7.58
N SER A 230 11.10 2.62 -8.19
CA SER A 230 9.87 2.14 -7.57
C SER A 230 10.06 0.88 -6.71
N ASP A 231 11.21 0.21 -6.78
CA ASP A 231 11.53 -1.02 -6.04
C ASP A 231 10.43 -2.09 -6.19
N GLY A 232 9.86 -2.24 -7.41
CA GLY A 232 8.80 -3.20 -7.69
C GLY A 232 7.41 -2.79 -7.19
N ASN A 233 7.24 -1.55 -6.72
CA ASN A 233 5.97 -0.98 -6.28
C ASN A 233 5.35 -0.14 -7.41
N LEU A 234 4.36 -0.69 -8.13
CA LEU A 234 3.72 -0.02 -9.26
C LEU A 234 2.97 1.24 -8.81
N ARG A 235 2.38 1.26 -7.62
CA ARG A 235 1.73 2.46 -7.07
C ARG A 235 2.73 3.61 -6.97
N ARG A 236 3.92 3.35 -6.40
CA ARG A 236 5.00 4.33 -6.30
C ARG A 236 5.41 4.83 -7.68
N ALA A 237 5.56 3.93 -8.65
CA ALA A 237 5.89 4.30 -10.02
C ALA A 237 4.85 5.25 -10.64
N ILE A 238 3.56 4.95 -10.46
CA ILE A 238 2.46 5.79 -10.96
C ILE A 238 2.48 7.16 -10.27
N LYS A 239 2.58 7.19 -8.94
CA LYS A 239 2.60 8.46 -8.18
C LYS A 239 3.81 9.32 -8.57
N ASN A 240 4.98 8.75 -8.77
CA ASN A 240 6.19 9.47 -9.20
C ASN A 240 6.05 10.10 -10.59
N ILE A 241 5.23 9.55 -11.48
CA ILE A 241 4.97 10.15 -12.80
C ILE A 241 4.01 11.33 -12.72
N TYR A 242 2.96 11.22 -11.91
CA TYR A 242 1.84 12.17 -11.90
C TYR A 242 1.88 13.19 -10.76
N ASP A 243 2.62 12.95 -9.67
CA ASP A 243 2.67 13.77 -8.45
C ASP A 243 3.96 14.63 -8.33
N ASN A 244 4.41 15.23 -9.43
CA ASN A 244 5.64 16.05 -9.46
C ASN A 244 5.69 17.18 -8.42
N GLU A 245 4.56 17.75 -8.02
CA GLU A 245 4.51 18.82 -7.02
C GLU A 245 4.78 18.33 -5.60
N LYS A 246 4.34 17.12 -5.24
CA LYS A 246 4.59 16.56 -3.89
C LYS A 246 6.05 16.22 -3.67
N GLU A 247 6.73 15.66 -4.70
CA GLU A 247 8.16 15.38 -4.60
C GLU A 247 8.98 16.65 -4.44
N LYS A 248 8.64 17.73 -5.14
CA LYS A 248 9.29 19.03 -4.97
C LYS A 248 9.12 19.55 -3.54
N ASN A 249 7.94 19.44 -2.96
CA ASN A 249 7.69 19.80 -1.58
C ASN A 249 8.51 18.96 -0.59
N PHE A 250 8.65 17.64 -0.82
CA PHE A 250 9.48 16.77 0.03
C PHE A 250 10.96 17.14 -0.04
N GLU A 251 11.45 17.47 -1.22
CA GLU A 251 12.82 17.91 -1.40
C GLU A 251 13.08 19.25 -0.71
N GLU A 252 12.16 20.22 -0.80
CA GLU A 252 12.24 21.50 -0.08
C GLU A 252 12.22 21.30 1.44
N TRP A 253 11.36 20.41 1.95
CA TRP A 253 11.31 20.07 3.38
C TRP A 253 12.57 19.38 3.85
N PHE A 254 13.10 18.44 3.05
CA PHE A 254 14.34 17.75 3.34
C PHE A 254 15.53 18.72 3.38
N LEU A 255 15.65 19.60 2.39
CA LEU A 255 16.68 20.63 2.35
C LEU A 255 16.63 21.56 3.55
N LYS A 256 15.44 22.07 3.87
CA LYS A 256 15.24 22.92 5.04
C LYS A 256 15.65 22.19 6.31
N TRP A 257 15.26 20.96 6.46
CA TRP A 257 15.57 20.11 7.60
C TRP A 257 17.09 19.91 7.75
N LEU A 258 17.74 19.44 6.69
CA LEU A 258 19.19 19.26 6.67
C LEU A 258 19.96 20.54 6.97
N ARG A 259 19.66 21.62 6.26
CA ARG A 259 20.34 22.92 6.45
C ARG A 259 20.19 23.40 7.89
N THR A 260 19.04 23.23 8.49
CA THR A 260 18.81 23.59 9.88
C THR A 260 19.58 22.68 10.83
N ALA A 261 19.58 21.37 10.60
CA ALA A 261 20.35 20.40 11.40
C ALA A 261 21.86 20.72 11.39
N PHE A 262 22.43 21.06 10.23
CA PHE A 262 23.83 21.53 10.14
C PHE A 262 24.09 22.82 10.91
N LYS A 263 23.19 23.80 10.83
CA LYS A 263 23.37 25.10 11.52
C LYS A 263 23.35 24.97 13.04
N VAL A 264 22.51 24.08 13.59
CA VAL A 264 22.40 23.82 15.03
C VAL A 264 23.75 23.46 15.64
N ARG A 265 24.63 22.79 14.91
CA ARG A 265 25.99 22.45 15.36
C ARG A 265 26.84 23.70 15.68
N HIS A 266 26.66 24.73 14.90
CA HIS A 266 27.46 25.98 15.04
C HIS A 266 26.73 27.06 15.83
N ASN A 267 25.39 27.02 15.83
CA ASN A 267 24.54 27.96 16.55
C ASN A 267 23.37 27.26 17.22
N LYS A 268 23.39 27.13 18.54
CA LYS A 268 22.36 26.47 19.33
C LYS A 268 20.97 27.13 19.23
N GLU A 269 20.91 28.41 18.90
CA GLU A 269 19.64 29.14 18.72
C GLU A 269 18.83 28.58 17.53
N GLU A 270 19.51 28.00 16.54
CA GLU A 270 18.85 27.33 15.39
C GLU A 270 18.00 26.13 15.78
N VAL A 271 18.13 25.59 17.02
CA VAL A 271 17.23 24.52 17.53
C VAL A 271 15.78 24.97 17.47
N LEU A 272 15.47 26.25 17.68
CA LEU A 272 14.10 26.76 17.56
C LEU A 272 13.56 26.60 16.13
N GLN A 273 14.41 26.68 15.12
CA GLN A 273 13.98 26.41 13.74
C GLN A 273 13.69 24.94 13.50
N LEU A 274 14.45 24.01 14.11
CA LEU A 274 14.09 22.56 14.09
C LEU A 274 12.76 22.30 14.77
N VAL A 275 12.50 22.94 15.92
CA VAL A 275 11.20 22.83 16.60
C VAL A 275 10.07 23.32 15.70
N ASN A 276 10.24 24.45 15.02
CA ASN A 276 9.23 24.99 14.12
C ASN A 276 9.04 24.10 12.88
N TRP A 277 10.12 23.56 12.34
CA TRP A 277 10.06 22.60 11.24
C TRP A 277 9.30 21.33 11.65
N SER A 278 9.65 20.73 12.80
CA SER A 278 8.96 19.55 13.33
C SER A 278 7.47 19.81 13.56
N LYS A 279 7.09 20.98 14.09
CA LYS A 279 5.69 21.40 14.24
C LYS A 279 4.98 21.55 12.89
N THR A 280 5.67 21.99 11.85
CA THR A 280 5.09 22.17 10.51
C THR A 280 4.79 20.81 9.88
N ILE A 281 5.76 19.89 9.90
CA ILE A 281 5.58 18.56 9.32
C ILE A 281 4.61 17.69 10.12
N SER A 282 4.55 17.87 11.45
CA SER A 282 3.62 17.13 12.32
C SER A 282 2.14 17.47 12.07
N LYS A 283 1.85 18.62 11.44
CA LYS A 283 0.49 19.00 11.04
C LYS A 283 0.03 18.35 9.74
N THR A 284 0.93 17.76 8.98
CA THR A 284 0.58 16.99 7.78
C THR A 284 -0.01 15.63 8.17
N GLY A 285 -0.74 15.00 7.27
CA GLY A 285 -1.28 13.66 7.51
C GLY A 285 -0.16 12.61 7.69
N ARG A 286 -0.41 11.56 8.47
CA ARG A 286 0.58 10.51 8.80
C ARG A 286 1.20 9.83 7.59
N GLU A 287 0.44 9.65 6.54
CA GLU A 287 0.96 9.06 5.31
C GLU A 287 1.88 10.03 4.55
N VAL A 288 1.59 11.32 4.60
CA VAL A 288 2.50 12.34 4.06
C VAL A 288 3.81 12.31 4.84
N GLN A 289 3.74 12.19 6.17
CA GLN A 289 4.89 12.06 7.05
C GLN A 289 5.71 10.79 6.75
N LYS A 290 5.03 9.65 6.61
CA LYS A 290 5.65 8.38 6.20
C LYS A 290 6.31 8.50 4.83
N SER A 291 5.60 9.04 3.85
CA SER A 291 6.12 9.24 2.49
C SER A 291 7.34 10.16 2.47
N PHE A 292 7.34 11.21 3.29
CA PHE A 292 8.50 12.10 3.45
C PHE A 292 9.70 11.35 4.06
N LEU A 293 9.49 10.52 5.08
CA LEU A 293 10.58 9.73 5.68
C LEU A 293 11.13 8.69 4.70
N MET A 294 10.28 8.03 3.92
CA MET A 294 10.70 7.11 2.86
C MET A 294 11.47 7.84 1.74
N PHE A 295 11.03 9.03 1.37
CA PHE A 295 11.77 9.90 0.46
C PHE A 295 13.16 10.22 1.03
N SER A 296 13.23 10.58 2.32
CA SER A 296 14.50 10.88 3.01
C SER A 296 15.46 9.70 2.99
N LEU A 297 14.96 8.47 3.27
CA LEU A 297 15.74 7.23 3.15
C LEU A 297 16.33 7.04 1.75
N ALA A 298 15.51 7.26 0.72
CA ALA A 298 15.96 7.15 -0.67
C ALA A 298 17.05 8.18 -1.00
N VAL A 299 16.93 9.42 -0.51
CA VAL A 299 17.95 10.47 -0.71
C VAL A 299 19.24 10.11 0.00
N PHE A 300 19.21 9.64 1.26
CA PHE A 300 20.41 9.21 1.98
C PHE A 300 21.09 8.01 1.32
N ARG A 301 20.33 7.00 0.84
CA ARG A 301 20.87 5.88 0.07
C ARG A 301 21.59 6.36 -1.19
N ASN A 302 20.97 7.26 -1.96
CA ASN A 302 21.57 7.81 -3.17
C ASN A 302 22.83 8.66 -2.85
N ALA A 303 22.82 9.39 -1.73
CA ALA A 303 23.99 10.13 -1.28
C ALA A 303 25.17 9.20 -0.94
N LEU A 304 24.90 8.09 -0.26
CA LEU A 304 25.91 7.07 0.01
C LEU A 304 26.50 6.50 -1.29
N LEU A 305 25.63 6.08 -2.23
CA LEU A 305 26.06 5.54 -3.53
C LEU A 305 26.93 6.55 -4.30
N LYS A 306 26.57 7.83 -4.26
CA LYS A 306 27.34 8.91 -4.88
C LYS A 306 28.68 9.08 -4.21
N ASN A 307 28.74 9.03 -2.87
CA ASN A 307 29.99 9.18 -2.11
C ASN A 307 31.00 8.05 -2.35
N TYR A 308 30.50 6.85 -2.71
CA TYR A 308 31.34 5.68 -3.06
C TYR A 308 31.55 5.51 -4.56
N ASP A 309 31.37 6.57 -5.36
CA ASP A 309 31.55 6.60 -6.82
C ASP A 309 30.69 5.58 -7.61
N LEU A 310 29.61 5.09 -7.03
CA LEU A 310 28.65 4.18 -7.67
C LEU A 310 27.59 4.96 -8.45
N SER A 311 27.99 5.95 -9.25
CA SER A 311 27.11 6.88 -9.94
C SER A 311 26.12 6.19 -10.90
N SER A 312 26.44 5.00 -11.41
CA SER A 312 25.52 4.20 -12.24
C SER A 312 24.29 3.69 -11.48
N LEU A 313 24.35 3.62 -10.15
CA LEU A 313 23.25 3.19 -9.27
C LEU A 313 22.50 4.37 -8.64
N VAL A 314 23.01 5.60 -8.84
CA VAL A 314 22.35 6.81 -8.34
C VAL A 314 21.16 7.13 -9.21
N THR A 315 19.98 7.16 -8.60
CA THR A 315 18.70 7.37 -9.27
C THR A 315 18.05 8.69 -8.90
N PHE A 316 18.49 9.31 -7.81
CA PHE A 316 17.97 10.60 -7.36
C PHE A 316 18.49 11.74 -8.25
N GLN A 317 17.55 12.51 -8.82
CA GLN A 317 17.82 13.71 -9.60
C GLN A 317 17.19 14.90 -8.87
N PRO A 318 18.00 15.82 -8.31
CA PRO A 318 17.48 17.00 -7.64
C PRO A 318 16.59 17.85 -8.54
N LYS A 319 15.46 18.29 -8.00
CA LYS A 319 14.50 19.22 -8.64
C LYS A 319 14.62 20.63 -8.05
N THR A 320 15.42 20.77 -6.97
CA THR A 320 15.69 22.03 -6.26
C THR A 320 17.18 22.36 -6.32
N ASP A 321 17.57 23.51 -5.75
CA ASP A 321 18.97 23.98 -5.71
C ASP A 321 19.80 23.23 -4.64
N ILE A 322 19.63 21.92 -4.51
CA ILE A 322 20.49 21.09 -3.67
C ILE A 322 21.81 20.81 -4.38
N ASN A 323 22.93 21.20 -3.77
CA ASN A 323 24.21 20.68 -4.19
C ASN A 323 24.37 19.24 -3.66
N PHE A 324 23.81 18.27 -4.40
CA PHE A 324 23.77 16.88 -4.00
C PHE A 324 25.18 16.26 -3.87
N GLU A 325 26.12 16.73 -4.66
CA GLU A 325 27.51 16.28 -4.62
C GLU A 325 28.20 16.69 -3.31
N SER A 326 28.01 17.93 -2.89
CA SER A 326 28.51 18.39 -1.59
C SER A 326 27.81 17.70 -0.42
N PHE A 327 26.51 17.43 -0.53
CA PHE A 327 25.75 16.72 0.49
C PHE A 327 26.22 15.27 0.63
N SER A 328 26.48 14.56 -0.47
CA SER A 328 26.88 13.17 -0.45
C SER A 328 28.13 12.89 0.37
N GLN A 329 29.04 13.84 0.48
CA GLN A 329 30.28 13.72 1.26
C GLN A 329 30.03 13.53 2.77
N TYR A 330 28.88 13.97 3.28
CA TYR A 330 28.49 13.83 4.69
C TYR A 330 27.79 12.50 5.01
N VAL A 331 27.56 11.66 3.98
CA VAL A 331 26.90 10.35 4.15
C VAL A 331 27.88 9.25 3.79
N ASN A 332 28.32 8.48 4.77
CA ASN A 332 29.35 7.47 4.62
C ASN A 332 29.05 6.22 5.48
N GLY A 333 29.91 5.19 5.40
CA GLY A 333 29.74 3.94 6.13
C GLY A 333 29.70 4.06 7.66
N ASN A 334 30.17 5.18 8.24
CA ASN A 334 30.19 5.36 9.69
C ASN A 334 28.83 5.87 10.24
N ASN A 335 28.02 6.51 9.40
CA ASN A 335 26.77 7.13 9.86
C ASN A 335 25.50 6.61 9.17
N ILE A 336 25.62 5.98 8.01
CA ILE A 336 24.44 5.58 7.22
C ILE A 336 23.58 4.54 7.92
N GLU A 337 24.18 3.58 8.63
CA GLU A 337 23.42 2.54 9.32
C GLU A 337 22.56 3.14 10.43
N GLU A 338 23.11 4.06 11.22
CA GLU A 338 22.39 4.75 12.28
C GLU A 338 21.30 5.68 11.71
N ILE A 339 21.61 6.43 10.63
CA ILE A 339 20.62 7.27 9.93
C ILE A 339 19.45 6.42 9.42
N TYR A 340 19.75 5.24 8.84
CA TYR A 340 18.75 4.32 8.32
C TYR A 340 17.84 3.82 9.44
N ASN A 341 18.43 3.32 10.54
CA ASN A 341 17.68 2.77 11.67
C ASN A 341 16.79 3.84 12.32
N GLU A 342 17.26 5.06 12.50
CA GLU A 342 16.48 6.15 13.08
C GLU A 342 15.29 6.56 12.19
N LEU A 343 15.47 6.56 10.88
CA LEU A 343 14.38 6.82 9.93
C LEU A 343 13.34 5.69 9.90
N GLU A 344 13.76 4.43 9.94
CA GLU A 344 12.87 3.27 10.01
C GLU A 344 12.08 3.24 11.33
N ASP A 345 12.73 3.54 12.46
CA ASP A 345 12.08 3.64 13.77
C ASP A 345 11.05 4.78 13.80
N ALA A 346 11.36 5.91 13.16
CA ALA A 346 10.41 7.00 13.02
C ALA A 346 9.19 6.58 12.17
N ILE A 347 9.40 5.86 11.07
CA ILE A 347 8.33 5.32 10.22
C ILE A 347 7.45 4.36 11.04
N ALA A 348 8.06 3.41 11.75
CA ALA A 348 7.36 2.44 12.60
C ALA A 348 6.56 3.14 13.71
N SER A 349 7.14 4.16 14.35
CA SER A 349 6.50 4.94 15.40
C SER A 349 5.29 5.72 14.89
N ILE A 350 5.36 6.31 13.68
CA ILE A 350 4.22 6.99 13.04
C ILE A 350 3.12 5.99 12.71
N GLN A 351 3.47 4.80 12.21
CA GLN A 351 2.52 3.72 11.94
C GLN A 351 1.84 3.20 13.21
N ALA A 352 2.58 3.16 14.32
CA ALA A 352 2.08 2.79 15.65
C ALA A 352 1.29 3.91 16.37
N ASN A 353 0.98 5.03 15.66
CA ASN A 353 0.26 6.18 16.20
C ASN A 353 1.03 7.04 17.23
N GLY A 354 2.34 6.99 17.23
CA GLY A 354 3.17 7.90 18.01
C GLY A 354 2.86 9.37 17.73
N ASN A 355 3.26 10.25 18.65
CA ASN A 355 3.10 11.69 18.47
C ASN A 355 4.09 12.22 17.42
N PRO A 356 3.65 12.69 16.24
CA PRO A 356 4.55 13.08 15.15
C PRO A 356 5.50 14.22 15.55
N ASN A 357 5.04 15.16 16.37
CA ASN A 357 5.89 16.28 16.78
C ASN A 357 7.09 15.82 17.63
N ILE A 358 6.88 14.83 18.51
CA ILE A 358 7.95 14.24 19.31
C ILE A 358 8.88 13.43 18.42
N ILE A 359 8.33 12.59 17.54
CA ILE A 359 9.10 11.73 16.63
C ILE A 359 10.01 12.57 15.73
N PHE A 360 9.47 13.58 15.04
CA PHE A 360 10.27 14.43 14.16
C PHE A 360 11.26 15.30 14.91
N MET A 361 10.95 15.71 16.15
CA MET A 361 11.90 16.48 16.96
C MET A 361 13.08 15.61 17.41
N ASP A 362 12.80 14.40 17.93
CA ASP A 362 13.83 13.44 18.34
C ASP A 362 14.74 13.07 17.16
N LEU A 363 14.13 12.67 16.04
CA LEU A 363 14.87 12.37 14.80
C LEU A 363 15.72 13.55 14.33
N SER A 364 15.19 14.79 14.43
CA SER A 364 15.94 15.99 14.03
C SER A 364 17.17 16.22 14.92
N LEU A 365 17.05 16.03 16.23
CA LEU A 365 18.16 16.16 17.16
C LEU A 365 19.23 15.07 16.93
N LYS A 366 18.82 13.83 16.67
CA LYS A 366 19.73 12.74 16.32
C LYS A 366 20.47 13.04 15.03
N LEU A 367 19.76 13.53 14.02
CA LEU A 367 20.36 13.88 12.73
C LEU A 367 21.43 14.95 12.84
N THR A 368 21.30 15.94 13.77
CA THR A 368 22.36 16.96 14.01
C THR A 368 23.69 16.35 14.46
N ARG A 369 23.67 15.13 15.01
CA ARG A 369 24.88 14.42 15.48
C ARG A 369 25.41 13.47 14.41
N LEU A 370 24.53 12.91 13.57
CA LEU A 370 24.86 11.90 12.58
C LEU A 370 25.44 12.49 11.29
N ILE A 371 24.98 13.67 10.88
CA ILE A 371 25.49 14.37 9.70
C ILE A 371 26.63 15.29 10.16
N GLN A 372 27.84 14.77 10.10
CA GLN A 372 29.06 15.49 10.53
C GLN A 372 30.04 15.65 9.38
#